data_89223192d44caadea0261271a73bc9ab
#
_entry.id   89223192d44caadea0261271a73bc9ab
#
_cell.length_a   1.000
_cell.length_b   1.000
_cell.length_c   1.000
_cell.angle_alpha   90.00
_cell.angle_beta   90.00
_cell.angle_gamma   90.00
#
_symmetry.space_group_name_H-M   'P 1'
#
loop_
_entity.id
_entity.type
_entity.pdbx_description
1 polymer ?
#
loop_
_entity_poly.entity_id
_entity_poly.type
_entity_poly.pdbx_seq_one_letter_code
_entity_poly.pdbx_strand_id
1 'polypeptide(L)'
;MAAGTNPIFTKTVNVGFVSITAACTKSDGTGTIATDIFKAFTAGADGAFVQKVRFHPTGTTANTATTATVARAYASSKTSGATTGGTDTWLLGEVSTAAQTADSSTSNCVPCEIIIEQAIPADWTVLVSMHAAPAANTGWQAMVVGGDY
;
A
#
# COMPACT_ATOMS: atom_id res chain seq x y z
N MET A 1 2.03 -26.29 -28.52
CA MET A 1 1.69 -25.12 -27.73
C MET A 1 2.33 -23.91 -28.40
N ALA A 2 1.54 -22.96 -28.88
CA ALA A 2 2.09 -21.70 -29.37
C ALA A 2 2.68 -20.94 -28.19
N ALA A 3 3.96 -20.57 -28.29
CA ALA A 3 4.56 -19.68 -27.32
C ALA A 3 3.78 -18.36 -27.35
N GLY A 4 3.32 -17.91 -26.19
CA GLY A 4 2.64 -16.62 -26.09
C GLY A 4 3.59 -15.52 -26.57
N THR A 5 3.22 -14.85 -27.63
CA THR A 5 4.01 -13.76 -28.24
C THR A 5 3.77 -12.40 -27.54
N ASN A 6 3.02 -12.40 -26.46
CA ASN A 6 2.78 -11.17 -25.70
C ASN A 6 4.01 -10.85 -24.85
N PRO A 7 4.61 -9.65 -25.02
CA PRO A 7 5.69 -9.23 -24.15
C PRO A 7 5.20 -9.16 -22.71
N ILE A 8 6.07 -9.54 -21.78
CA ILE A 8 5.83 -9.51 -20.31
C ILE A 8 5.80 -8.05 -19.80
N PHE A 9 5.63 -7.08 -20.68
CA PHE A 9 5.56 -5.68 -20.32
C PHE A 9 4.11 -5.24 -20.11
N THR A 10 3.90 -4.40 -19.12
CA THR A 10 2.59 -3.79 -18.88
C THR A 10 2.16 -2.94 -20.08
N LYS A 11 0.91 -3.10 -20.50
CA LYS A 11 0.33 -2.33 -21.61
C LYS A 11 -0.15 -0.96 -21.18
N THR A 12 -0.67 -0.90 -19.94
CA THR A 12 -1.33 0.31 -19.41
C THR A 12 -0.77 0.66 -18.06
N VAL A 13 -0.42 1.92 -17.86
CA VAL A 13 -0.04 2.42 -16.54
C VAL A 13 -1.27 2.32 -15.62
N ASN A 14 -1.10 1.69 -14.47
CA ASN A 14 -2.11 1.62 -13.42
C ASN A 14 -1.47 2.08 -12.10
N VAL A 15 -2.02 3.13 -11.53
CA VAL A 15 -1.56 3.73 -10.28
C VAL A 15 -2.75 3.82 -9.33
N GLY A 16 -2.60 3.21 -8.18
CA GLY A 16 -3.60 3.27 -7.13
C GLY A 16 -3.11 4.06 -5.93
N PHE A 17 -4.01 4.68 -5.18
CA PHE A 17 -3.66 5.42 -3.97
C PHE A 17 -4.79 5.37 -2.94
N VAL A 18 -4.42 5.50 -1.67
CA VAL A 18 -5.36 5.50 -0.57
C VAL A 18 -4.79 6.27 0.63
N SER A 19 -5.67 6.88 1.41
CA SER A 19 -5.31 7.44 2.72
C SER A 19 -5.50 6.37 3.81
N ILE A 20 -4.51 6.24 4.69
CA ILE A 20 -4.52 5.31 5.82
C ILE A 20 -4.92 6.09 7.06
N THR A 21 -6.06 5.75 7.64
CA THR A 21 -6.70 6.48 8.73
C THR A 21 -6.76 5.72 10.05
N ALA A 22 -6.41 4.43 10.04
CA ALA A 22 -6.46 3.56 11.21
C ALA A 22 -5.24 2.65 11.28
N ALA A 23 -4.99 2.09 12.47
CA ALA A 23 -3.93 1.12 12.71
C ALA A 23 -4.37 -0.30 12.37
N CYS A 24 -3.41 -1.11 11.88
CA CYS A 24 -3.48 -2.55 11.88
C CYS A 24 -2.23 -3.13 12.53
N THR A 25 -2.37 -3.61 13.75
CA THR A 25 -1.23 -4.16 14.52
C THR A 25 -0.77 -5.54 14.04
N LYS A 26 -1.59 -6.20 13.23
CA LYS A 26 -1.32 -7.55 12.71
C LYS A 26 -0.44 -7.46 11.47
N SER A 27 0.59 -8.29 11.41
CA SER A 27 1.51 -8.38 10.27
C SER A 27 1.16 -9.49 9.28
N ASP A 28 0.27 -10.40 9.67
CA ASP A 28 -0.10 -11.57 8.87
C ASP A 28 -1.12 -11.28 7.74
N GLY A 29 -1.61 -10.04 7.65
CA GLY A 29 -2.61 -9.65 6.67
C GLY A 29 -4.07 -9.87 7.14
N THR A 30 -4.28 -10.29 8.39
CA THR A 30 -5.62 -10.38 8.98
C THR A 30 -6.12 -9.00 9.35
N GLY A 31 -7.27 -8.61 8.83
CA GLY A 31 -7.90 -7.32 9.09
C GLY A 31 -9.23 -7.19 8.37
N THR A 32 -9.76 -5.98 8.28
CA THR A 32 -10.98 -5.67 7.53
C THR A 32 -10.69 -4.53 6.56
N ILE A 33 -10.92 -4.78 5.27
CA ILE A 33 -10.68 -3.79 4.21
C ILE A 33 -11.55 -2.56 4.44
N ALA A 34 -10.97 -1.39 4.33
CA ALA A 34 -11.52 -0.07 4.60
C ALA A 34 -11.73 0.26 6.10
N THR A 35 -11.30 -0.61 7.01
CA THR A 35 -11.37 -0.36 8.46
C THR A 35 -9.96 -0.20 9.05
N ASP A 36 -9.12 -1.22 8.90
CA ASP A 36 -7.76 -1.29 9.44
C ASP A 36 -6.71 -1.67 8.37
N ILE A 37 -7.15 -2.28 7.28
CA ILE A 37 -6.35 -2.52 6.07
C ILE A 37 -7.01 -1.78 4.91
N PHE A 38 -6.23 -1.11 4.07
CA PHE A 38 -6.74 -0.21 3.04
C PHE A 38 -6.37 -0.71 1.65
N LYS A 39 -7.35 -0.75 0.75
CA LYS A 39 -7.14 -1.14 -0.64
C LYS A 39 -6.55 0.04 -1.42
N ALA A 40 -5.30 -0.09 -1.85
CA ALA A 40 -4.59 0.93 -2.61
C ALA A 40 -4.62 0.69 -4.12
N PHE A 41 -4.77 -0.58 -4.56
CA PHE A 41 -4.66 -0.94 -5.97
C PHE A 41 -5.52 -2.16 -6.29
N THR A 42 -5.98 -2.26 -7.51
CA THR A 42 -6.63 -3.46 -8.05
C THR A 42 -6.02 -3.77 -9.41
N ALA A 43 -5.54 -4.98 -9.60
CA ALA A 43 -5.01 -5.47 -10.87
C ALA A 43 -6.14 -5.59 -11.90
N GLY A 44 -5.83 -5.32 -13.16
CA GLY A 44 -6.76 -5.50 -14.27
C GLY A 44 -7.10 -6.97 -14.53
N ALA A 45 -7.98 -7.20 -15.53
CA ALA A 45 -8.48 -8.52 -15.90
C ALA A 45 -7.39 -9.51 -16.38
N ASP A 46 -6.26 -9.01 -16.84
CA ASP A 46 -5.10 -9.82 -17.27
C ASP A 46 -4.00 -9.88 -16.20
N GLY A 47 -4.24 -9.29 -15.02
CA GLY A 47 -3.24 -9.11 -13.98
C GLY A 47 -2.48 -7.80 -14.12
N ALA A 48 -1.52 -7.58 -13.22
CA ALA A 48 -0.71 -6.39 -13.19
C ALA A 48 0.72 -6.68 -12.74
N PHE A 49 1.66 -5.82 -13.11
CA PHE A 49 2.98 -5.76 -12.48
C PHE A 49 3.03 -4.58 -11.53
N VAL A 50 3.34 -4.83 -10.27
CA VAL A 50 3.52 -3.79 -9.26
C VAL A 50 5.01 -3.60 -9.00
N GLN A 51 5.49 -2.38 -9.24
CA GLN A 51 6.88 -2.02 -9.03
C GLN A 51 7.16 -1.73 -7.56
N LYS A 52 6.35 -0.87 -6.95
CA LYS A 52 6.55 -0.43 -5.55
C LYS A 52 5.30 0.13 -4.93
N VAL A 53 5.30 0.18 -3.61
CA VAL A 53 4.37 0.97 -2.81
C VAL A 53 5.15 2.10 -2.12
N ARG A 54 4.68 3.32 -2.27
CA ARG A 54 5.25 4.52 -1.66
C ARG A 54 4.30 5.06 -0.61
N PHE A 55 4.82 5.30 0.59
CA PHE A 55 4.06 5.91 1.68
C PHE A 55 4.58 7.32 1.94
N HIS A 56 3.67 8.27 2.04
CA HIS A 56 4.00 9.67 2.29
C HIS A 56 3.21 10.18 3.50
N PRO A 57 3.88 10.75 4.51
CA PRO A 57 3.20 11.37 5.64
C PRO A 57 2.55 12.68 5.19
N THR A 58 1.40 12.98 5.76
CA THR A 58 0.63 14.21 5.51
C THR A 58 0.19 14.83 6.84
N GLY A 59 -0.07 16.12 6.82
CA GLY A 59 -0.58 16.86 7.97
C GLY A 59 -1.60 17.90 7.56
N THR A 60 -2.51 18.22 8.46
CA THR A 60 -3.52 19.28 8.31
C THR A 60 -3.27 20.45 9.26
N THR A 61 -2.32 20.32 10.16
CA THR A 61 -1.89 21.36 11.10
C THR A 61 -0.38 21.44 11.10
N ALA A 62 0.14 22.66 10.96
CA ALA A 62 1.57 22.93 10.88
C ALA A 62 2.34 22.33 12.08
N ASN A 63 3.49 21.77 11.79
CA ASN A 63 4.45 21.22 12.75
C ASN A 63 3.94 20.06 13.63
N THR A 64 2.87 19.36 13.22
CA THR A 64 2.43 18.15 13.93
C THR A 64 3.24 16.95 13.45
N ALA A 65 3.81 16.20 14.39
CA ALA A 65 4.60 15.01 14.08
C ALA A 65 3.69 13.78 13.86
N THR A 66 4.04 12.97 12.86
CA THR A 66 3.47 11.63 12.70
C THR A 66 4.01 10.68 13.76
N THR A 67 3.32 9.59 14.00
CA THR A 67 3.82 8.51 14.86
C THR A 67 4.87 7.68 14.10
N ALA A 68 5.96 7.30 14.77
CA ALA A 68 6.86 6.27 14.26
C ALA A 68 6.11 4.93 14.14
N THR A 69 6.24 4.23 13.01
CA THR A 69 5.42 3.06 12.73
C THR A 69 6.09 2.13 11.72
N VAL A 70 5.43 1.02 11.43
CA VAL A 70 5.77 0.10 10.34
C VAL A 70 4.66 0.15 9.30
N ALA A 71 5.03 0.49 8.07
CA ALA A 71 4.17 0.41 6.91
C ALA A 71 4.26 -0.98 6.28
N ARG A 72 3.15 -1.52 5.81
CA ARG A 72 3.06 -2.85 5.22
C ARG A 72 2.28 -2.84 3.93
N ALA A 73 2.68 -3.71 3.01
CA ALA A 73 1.96 -3.97 1.76
C ALA A 73 1.65 -5.47 1.64
N TYR A 74 0.47 -5.79 1.14
CA TYR A 74 -0.01 -7.16 0.98
C TYR A 74 -0.61 -7.36 -0.41
N ALA A 75 -0.50 -8.58 -0.94
CA ALA A 75 -1.33 -9.04 -2.05
C ALA A 75 -2.54 -9.78 -1.49
N SER A 76 -3.72 -9.53 -2.02
CA SER A 76 -4.95 -10.19 -1.56
C SER A 76 -5.87 -10.54 -2.72
N SER A 77 -6.51 -11.71 -2.65
CA SER A 77 -7.61 -12.08 -3.53
C SER A 77 -8.95 -11.45 -3.09
N LYS A 78 -8.97 -10.78 -1.93
CA LYS A 78 -10.14 -10.06 -1.42
C LYS A 78 -10.19 -8.62 -1.91
N THR A 79 -11.37 -8.17 -2.27
CA THR A 79 -11.64 -6.77 -2.69
C THR A 79 -12.42 -5.99 -1.63
N SER A 80 -13.00 -6.68 -0.64
CA SER A 80 -13.78 -6.10 0.46
C SER A 80 -13.92 -7.09 1.61
N GLY A 81 -14.34 -6.60 2.78
CA GLY A 81 -14.63 -7.39 3.97
C GLY A 81 -13.40 -7.83 4.72
N ALA A 82 -13.54 -8.88 5.54
CA ALA A 82 -12.46 -9.41 6.34
C ALA A 82 -11.48 -10.23 5.51
N THR A 83 -10.20 -10.07 5.81
CA THR A 83 -9.08 -10.83 5.23
C THR A 83 -8.59 -11.88 6.20
N THR A 84 -8.04 -12.97 5.66
CA THR A 84 -7.42 -14.06 6.42
C THR A 84 -5.98 -14.23 5.97
N GLY A 85 -5.05 -13.86 6.84
CA GLY A 85 -3.62 -13.98 6.56
C GLY A 85 -3.19 -15.39 6.22
N GLY A 86 -2.33 -15.53 5.20
CA GLY A 86 -1.84 -16.80 4.71
C GLY A 86 -2.85 -17.64 3.91
N THR A 87 -4.11 -17.20 3.79
CA THR A 87 -5.15 -17.90 3.02
C THR A 87 -5.58 -17.09 1.79
N ASP A 88 -5.94 -15.83 1.99
CA ASP A 88 -6.37 -14.92 0.93
C ASP A 88 -5.53 -13.64 0.85
N THR A 89 -4.63 -13.44 1.81
CA THR A 89 -3.82 -12.23 1.94
C THR A 89 -2.41 -12.57 2.40
N TRP A 90 -1.40 -12.09 1.69
CA TRP A 90 0.02 -12.35 1.93
C TRP A 90 0.81 -11.06 2.05
N LEU A 91 1.72 -11.00 3.01
CA LEU A 91 2.65 -9.89 3.17
C LEU A 91 3.66 -9.86 2.01
N LEU A 92 3.67 -8.76 1.26
CA LEU A 92 4.65 -8.49 0.20
C LEU A 92 5.92 -7.84 0.75
N GLY A 93 5.78 -7.03 1.78
CA GLY A 93 6.90 -6.37 2.42
C GLY A 93 6.47 -5.37 3.48
N GLU A 94 7.45 -4.95 4.28
CA GLU A 94 7.27 -3.93 5.31
C GLU A 94 8.48 -2.99 5.39
N VAL A 95 8.25 -1.78 5.87
CA VAL A 95 9.28 -0.77 6.09
C VAL A 95 8.99 0.03 7.35
N SER A 96 10.01 0.23 8.17
CA SER A 96 9.91 1.10 9.34
C SER A 96 10.03 2.57 8.93
N THR A 97 9.23 3.42 9.54
CA THR A 97 9.32 4.87 9.37
C THR A 97 9.42 5.57 10.73
N ALA A 98 10.34 6.52 10.83
CA ALA A 98 10.45 7.38 12.00
C ALA A 98 9.29 8.39 12.03
N ALA A 99 9.06 8.99 13.19
CA ALA A 99 8.18 10.15 13.29
C ALA A 99 8.74 11.30 12.46
N GLN A 100 7.86 11.98 11.72
CA GLN A 100 8.20 13.10 10.84
C GLN A 100 7.23 14.26 11.09
N THR A 101 7.73 15.49 11.05
CA THR A 101 6.90 16.68 11.17
C THR A 101 6.21 16.94 9.83
N ALA A 102 4.94 16.54 9.74
CA ALA A 102 4.12 16.82 8.58
C ALA A 102 3.72 18.30 8.54
N ASP A 103 3.51 18.85 7.34
CA ASP A 103 3.15 20.27 7.13
C ASP A 103 4.14 21.24 7.78
N SER A 104 5.44 20.97 7.65
CA SER A 104 6.50 21.85 8.12
C SER A 104 6.83 22.91 7.05
N SER A 105 7.00 24.16 7.47
CA SER A 105 7.46 25.23 6.60
C SER A 105 8.97 25.23 6.33
N THR A 106 9.74 24.43 7.07
CA THR A 106 11.22 24.43 7.05
C THR A 106 11.84 23.10 6.65
N SER A 107 11.08 22.01 6.68
CA SER A 107 11.57 20.68 6.33
C SER A 107 10.51 19.90 5.57
N ASN A 108 10.95 19.09 4.63
CA ASN A 108 10.09 18.17 3.90
C ASN A 108 10.02 16.82 4.61
N CYS A 109 8.89 16.16 4.49
CA CYS A 109 8.76 14.76 4.88
C CYS A 109 9.42 13.85 3.85
N VAL A 110 10.07 12.80 4.34
CA VAL A 110 10.71 11.77 3.52
C VAL A 110 9.73 10.62 3.33
N PRO A 111 9.31 10.31 2.10
CA PRO A 111 8.50 9.13 1.85
C PRO A 111 9.31 7.86 2.11
N CYS A 112 8.65 6.79 2.56
CA CYS A 112 9.24 5.47 2.58
C CYS A 112 8.64 4.59 1.47
N GLU A 113 9.41 3.61 1.01
CA GLU A 113 9.02 2.77 -0.12
C GLU A 113 9.25 1.29 0.21
N ILE A 114 8.33 0.46 -0.27
CA ILE A 114 8.48 -1.00 -0.33
C ILE A 114 8.61 -1.36 -1.81
N ILE A 115 9.77 -1.88 -2.19
CA ILE A 115 10.00 -2.40 -3.54
C ILE A 115 9.33 -3.76 -3.62
N ILE A 116 8.46 -3.94 -4.60
CA ILE A 116 7.65 -5.16 -4.80
C ILE A 116 8.19 -5.95 -5.98
N GLU A 117 8.27 -5.34 -7.16
CA GLU A 117 8.76 -5.93 -8.43
C GLU A 117 8.13 -7.31 -8.73
N GLN A 118 6.81 -7.40 -8.57
CA GLN A 118 6.09 -8.66 -8.64
C GLN A 118 4.81 -8.56 -9.47
N ALA A 119 4.50 -9.65 -10.17
CA ALA A 119 3.22 -9.82 -10.83
C ALA A 119 2.11 -10.08 -9.80
N ILE A 120 1.00 -9.39 -9.97
CA ILE A 120 -0.22 -9.55 -9.18
C ILE A 120 -1.27 -10.20 -10.10
N PRO A 121 -1.91 -11.30 -9.67
CA PRO A 121 -2.92 -11.98 -10.48
C PRO A 121 -4.10 -11.07 -10.84
N ALA A 122 -4.84 -11.48 -11.87
CA ALA A 122 -6.07 -10.80 -12.32
C ALA A 122 -7.05 -10.56 -11.14
N ASP A 123 -7.62 -9.38 -11.08
CA ASP A 123 -8.61 -8.95 -10.09
C ASP A 123 -8.13 -8.93 -8.62
N TRP A 124 -6.87 -9.28 -8.36
CA TRP A 124 -6.31 -9.17 -7.02
C TRP A 124 -6.02 -7.73 -6.66
N THR A 125 -5.91 -7.49 -5.36
CA THR A 125 -5.66 -6.15 -4.81
C THR A 125 -4.31 -6.07 -4.13
N VAL A 126 -3.73 -4.87 -4.12
CA VAL A 126 -2.68 -4.51 -3.17
C VAL A 126 -3.31 -3.74 -2.03
N LEU A 127 -3.19 -4.32 -0.84
CA LEU A 127 -3.65 -3.74 0.40
C LEU A 127 -2.46 -3.15 1.15
N VAL A 128 -2.72 -2.10 1.92
CA VAL A 128 -1.71 -1.41 2.73
C VAL A 128 -2.21 -1.20 4.15
N SER A 129 -1.29 -1.15 5.11
CA SER A 129 -1.60 -0.83 6.49
C SER A 129 -0.45 -0.13 7.19
N MET A 130 -0.75 0.50 8.32
CA MET A 130 0.21 1.04 9.28
C MET A 130 0.02 0.35 10.63
N HIS A 131 1.12 -0.02 11.29
CA HIS A 131 1.06 -0.66 12.62
C HIS A 131 0.48 0.27 13.69
N ALA A 132 0.84 1.55 13.67
CA ALA A 132 0.29 2.57 14.57
C ALA A 132 -0.69 3.47 13.83
N ALA A 133 -1.73 3.92 14.52
CA ALA A 133 -2.65 4.91 13.99
C ALA A 133 -1.91 6.24 13.71
N PRO A 134 -2.33 7.01 12.71
CA PRO A 134 -1.86 8.38 12.55
C PRO A 134 -2.14 9.19 13.82
N ALA A 135 -1.20 10.06 14.17
CA ALA A 135 -1.44 11.05 15.23
C ALA A 135 -2.53 12.05 14.81
N ALA A 136 -3.15 12.73 15.78
CA ALA A 136 -4.15 13.75 15.48
C ALA A 136 -3.62 14.79 14.49
N ASN A 137 -4.42 15.16 13.52
CA ASN A 137 -4.09 16.09 12.43
C ASN A 137 -2.96 15.63 11.50
N THR A 138 -2.59 14.36 11.54
CA THR A 138 -1.66 13.73 10.59
C THR A 138 -2.32 12.56 9.88
N GLY A 139 -1.70 12.10 8.81
CA GLY A 139 -2.15 10.94 8.05
C GLY A 139 -1.00 10.32 7.28
N TRP A 140 -1.28 9.21 6.66
CA TRP A 140 -0.40 8.57 5.70
C TRP A 140 -1.16 8.33 4.40
N GLN A 141 -0.52 8.64 3.30
CA GLN A 141 -1.01 8.30 1.97
C GLN A 141 -0.11 7.22 1.39
N ALA A 142 -0.72 6.19 0.83
CA ALA A 142 -0.01 5.16 0.09
C ALA A 142 -0.34 5.27 -1.39
N MET A 143 0.69 5.14 -2.23
CA MET A 143 0.57 5.08 -3.67
C MET A 143 1.24 3.81 -4.17
N VAL A 144 0.51 3.02 -4.95
CA VAL A 144 1.02 1.84 -5.64
C VAL A 144 1.35 2.23 -7.07
N VAL A 145 2.57 1.96 -7.48
CA VAL A 145 3.05 2.22 -8.85
C VAL A 145 3.17 0.90 -9.58
N GLY A 146 2.46 0.78 -10.70
CA GLY A 146 2.43 -0.43 -11.49
C GLY A 146 1.82 -0.22 -12.86
N GLY A 147 1.43 -1.30 -13.49
CA GLY A 147 0.73 -1.30 -14.77
C GLY A 147 0.07 -2.64 -15.02
N ASP A 148 -1.03 -2.62 -15.79
CA ASP A 148 -1.77 -3.81 -16.17
C ASP A 148 -1.19 -4.45 -17.44
N TYR A 149 -1.29 -5.77 -17.53
CA TYR A 149 -0.88 -6.56 -18.69
C TYR A 149 -1.82 -6.43 -19.88
#